data_8be76a1143df0fe51e0e222b06aa9616
#
_entry.id   8be76a1143df0fe51e0e222b06aa9616
#
_cell.length_a   1.000
_cell.length_b   1.000
_cell.length_c   1.000
_cell.angle_alpha   90.00
_cell.angle_beta   90.00
_cell.angle_gamma   90.00
#
_symmetry.space_group_name_H-M   'P 1'
#
loop_
_entity.id
_entity.type
_entity.pdbx_description
1 polymer ?
#
loop_
_entity_poly.entity_id
_entity_poly.type
_entity_poly.pdbx_seq_one_letter_code
_entity_poly.pdbx_strand_id
1 'polypeptide(L)'
;MSTNSRLVKLNFKPGINRESTEYAEEGSWYNADKVRFRQGRPENLRGYIRRVDTAFDGIARDLITWSDNDAFKFAAFGTEKKLFEYNNSENIDITPIKETSVGTNVSAVVTIDGTNRGFYTVASQTTIIVSVSAHGAATGDFVTFTSSTSIGGNQDLSGKTFAVSVINAHRFHFETTTAAESTQNDVGTATLKYLIPTGTNTAITNLGYSANVYNAGVSTTGARAWNQPASASNIITRNTQWSLDTFGEDLIACRRGGRIYKWDTTIESTPDRAALISASPSVNNSILVSPNDRHLLALGSTEFGTGDFNPMLVRWSDQNNYDNFTPSVSSTSGENILTDGTEIIGAVRSRNAVNIWTDNAIWL
;
A
#
# COMPACT_ATOMS: atom_id res chain seq x y z
N MET A 1 -12.38 23.64 -67.66
CA MET A 1 -13.00 22.51 -66.99
C MET A 1 -13.28 22.93 -65.55
N SER A 2 -14.56 23.11 -65.21
CA SER A 2 -14.97 23.48 -63.85
C SER A 2 -14.95 22.21 -62.99
N THR A 3 -14.02 22.11 -62.08
CA THR A 3 -14.00 21.05 -61.06
C THR A 3 -15.09 21.36 -60.05
N ASN A 4 -16.23 20.69 -60.18
CA ASN A 4 -17.27 20.69 -59.15
C ASN A 4 -16.71 20.01 -57.89
N SER A 5 -16.19 20.80 -56.96
CA SER A 5 -15.84 20.29 -55.63
C SER A 5 -17.16 20.04 -54.85
N ARG A 6 -17.49 18.79 -54.66
CA ARG A 6 -18.65 18.36 -53.91
C ARG A 6 -18.28 18.27 -52.42
N LEU A 7 -18.87 19.09 -51.59
CA LEU A 7 -18.72 18.95 -50.13
C LEU A 7 -19.45 17.71 -49.68
N VAL A 8 -18.68 16.79 -49.05
CA VAL A 8 -19.19 15.55 -48.43
C VAL A 8 -19.11 15.71 -46.93
N LYS A 9 -20.24 15.56 -46.25
CA LYS A 9 -20.26 15.53 -44.77
C LYS A 9 -19.73 14.20 -44.29
N LEU A 10 -18.59 14.24 -43.59
CA LEU A 10 -18.07 13.08 -42.87
C LEU A 10 -18.73 13.02 -41.50
N ASN A 11 -19.33 11.89 -41.17
CA ASN A 11 -19.98 11.63 -39.90
C ASN A 11 -19.20 10.54 -39.16
N PHE A 12 -18.53 10.94 -38.07
CA PHE A 12 -17.78 9.99 -37.23
C PHE A 12 -18.59 9.68 -35.98
N LYS A 13 -18.60 8.40 -35.58
CA LYS A 13 -19.16 7.95 -34.31
C LYS A 13 -18.20 8.33 -33.16
N PRO A 14 -18.71 8.79 -32.02
CA PRO A 14 -17.86 9.04 -30.85
C PRO A 14 -17.42 7.74 -30.20
N GLY A 15 -16.23 7.76 -29.60
CA GLY A 15 -15.69 6.60 -28.86
C GLY A 15 -14.71 5.78 -29.68
N ILE A 16 -14.06 4.84 -29.00
CA ILE A 16 -13.14 3.88 -29.60
C ILE A 16 -13.85 2.53 -29.63
N ASN A 17 -14.01 1.99 -30.82
CA ASN A 17 -14.62 0.66 -31.02
C ASN A 17 -13.58 -0.33 -31.50
N ARG A 18 -13.40 -1.43 -30.74
CA ARG A 18 -12.50 -2.57 -31.06
C ARG A 18 -13.24 -3.91 -31.11
N GLU A 19 -14.56 -3.90 -31.15
CA GLU A 19 -15.36 -5.14 -31.16
C GLU A 19 -15.28 -5.86 -32.51
N SER A 20 -14.98 -5.10 -33.58
CA SER A 20 -14.82 -5.64 -34.93
C SER A 20 -13.46 -5.29 -35.52
N THR A 21 -13.22 -5.69 -36.76
CA THR A 21 -11.98 -5.36 -37.47
C THR A 21 -11.94 -3.87 -37.86
N GLU A 22 -10.74 -3.34 -38.01
CA GLU A 22 -10.49 -1.94 -38.41
C GLU A 22 -11.23 -1.53 -39.71
N TYR A 23 -11.52 -2.48 -40.58
CA TYR A 23 -12.22 -2.25 -41.85
C TYR A 23 -13.75 -2.41 -41.77
N ALA A 24 -14.26 -3.05 -40.76
CA ALA A 24 -15.69 -3.35 -40.65
C ALA A 24 -16.52 -2.21 -40.06
N GLU A 25 -15.88 -1.30 -39.34
CA GLU A 25 -16.52 -0.19 -38.64
C GLU A 25 -16.20 1.17 -39.28
N GLU A 26 -16.65 1.38 -40.52
CA GLU A 26 -16.52 2.68 -41.18
C GLU A 26 -17.16 3.81 -40.37
N GLY A 27 -16.41 4.90 -40.19
CA GLY A 27 -16.83 6.09 -39.44
C GLY A 27 -16.67 5.98 -37.92
N SER A 28 -16.06 4.94 -37.39
CA SER A 28 -15.68 4.82 -35.98
C SER A 28 -14.16 4.97 -35.78
N TRP A 29 -13.76 5.19 -34.54
CA TRP A 29 -12.35 5.28 -34.17
C TRP A 29 -11.90 3.92 -33.62
N TYR A 30 -10.93 3.30 -34.27
CA TYR A 30 -10.36 2.04 -33.82
C TYR A 30 -9.30 2.23 -32.73
N ASN A 31 -8.51 3.29 -32.82
CA ASN A 31 -7.47 3.64 -31.83
C ASN A 31 -7.35 5.15 -31.69
N ALA A 32 -7.09 5.62 -30.49
CA ALA A 32 -6.81 7.00 -30.21
C ALA A 32 -5.85 7.12 -29.02
N ASP A 33 -4.88 8.03 -29.10
CA ASP A 33 -3.98 8.40 -28.01
C ASP A 33 -4.17 9.88 -27.66
N LYS A 34 -4.25 10.16 -26.34
CA LYS A 34 -4.41 11.52 -25.79
C LYS A 34 -5.64 12.27 -26.32
N VAL A 35 -6.71 11.54 -26.59
CA VAL A 35 -7.98 12.07 -27.07
C VAL A 35 -9.09 11.76 -26.08
N ARG A 36 -9.96 12.73 -25.83
CA ARG A 36 -11.25 12.52 -25.16
C ARG A 36 -12.37 12.87 -26.12
N PHE A 37 -13.51 12.23 -25.93
CA PHE A 37 -14.72 12.55 -26.67
C PHE A 37 -15.64 13.44 -25.80
N ARG A 38 -15.94 14.62 -26.27
CA ARG A 38 -16.86 15.54 -25.61
C ARG A 38 -17.99 15.94 -26.61
N GLN A 39 -19.22 15.73 -26.20
CA GLN A 39 -20.39 15.98 -27.04
C GLN A 39 -20.27 15.34 -28.43
N GLY A 40 -19.75 14.13 -28.50
CA GLY A 40 -19.58 13.39 -29.76
C GLY A 40 -18.38 13.81 -30.61
N ARG A 41 -17.55 14.75 -30.15
CA ARG A 41 -16.37 15.23 -30.89
C ARG A 41 -15.09 14.82 -30.20
N PRO A 42 -14.07 14.37 -30.95
CA PRO A 42 -12.74 14.13 -30.39
C PRO A 42 -12.08 15.47 -30.07
N GLU A 43 -11.56 15.59 -28.84
CA GLU A 43 -10.76 16.71 -28.37
C GLU A 43 -9.40 16.19 -27.92
N ASN A 44 -8.34 16.89 -28.23
CA ASN A 44 -7.02 16.56 -27.74
C ASN A 44 -6.96 16.78 -26.21
N LEU A 45 -6.55 15.76 -25.48
CA LEU A 45 -6.11 15.92 -24.10
C LEU A 45 -4.79 16.68 -24.13
N ARG A 46 -4.85 17.96 -23.76
CA ARG A 46 -3.65 18.81 -23.69
C ARG A 46 -2.57 18.14 -22.84
N GLY A 47 -1.32 18.60 -22.98
CA GLY A 47 -0.19 18.01 -22.26
C GLY A 47 -0.38 17.95 -20.74
N TYR A 48 0.28 17.00 -20.11
CA TYR A 48 0.30 16.84 -18.66
C TYR A 48 1.40 17.71 -18.06
N ILE A 49 1.11 18.36 -16.95
CA ILE A 49 2.12 19.05 -16.14
C ILE A 49 2.47 18.12 -15.00
N ARG A 50 3.75 17.79 -14.87
CA ARG A 50 4.27 17.08 -13.71
C ARG A 50 4.16 17.99 -12.48
N ARG A 51 3.53 17.51 -11.42
CA ARG A 51 3.32 18.27 -10.19
C ARG A 51 4.47 18.14 -9.20
N VAL A 52 5.15 16.99 -9.19
CA VAL A 52 6.26 16.68 -8.30
C VAL A 52 7.45 16.21 -9.11
N ASP A 53 8.61 16.85 -8.93
CA ASP A 53 9.83 16.47 -9.64
C ASP A 53 10.56 15.30 -8.99
N THR A 54 10.34 15.08 -7.69
CA THR A 54 10.93 13.96 -6.96
C THR A 54 10.17 12.66 -7.23
N ALA A 55 10.92 11.59 -7.49
CA ALA A 55 10.36 10.27 -7.61
C ALA A 55 9.95 9.74 -6.21
N PHE A 56 8.86 9.00 -6.16
CA PHE A 56 8.46 8.27 -4.97
C PHE A 56 8.82 6.79 -5.07
N ASP A 57 8.94 6.13 -3.92
CA ASP A 57 9.28 4.71 -3.86
C ASP A 57 8.09 3.82 -4.22
N GLY A 58 8.27 2.96 -5.22
CA GLY A 58 7.27 1.95 -5.61
C GLY A 58 6.36 2.38 -6.76
N ILE A 59 5.31 1.63 -6.98
CA ILE A 59 4.30 1.84 -8.03
C ILE A 59 2.97 2.17 -7.35
N ALA A 60 2.38 3.32 -7.67
CA ALA A 60 1.08 3.69 -7.12
C ALA A 60 0.00 2.67 -7.48
N ARG A 61 -0.74 2.19 -6.47
CA ARG A 61 -1.77 1.16 -6.56
C ARG A 61 -3.16 1.68 -6.31
N ASP A 62 -3.27 2.75 -5.54
CA ASP A 62 -4.51 3.45 -5.26
C ASP A 62 -4.22 4.94 -5.05
N LEU A 63 -5.21 5.77 -5.33
CA LEU A 63 -5.12 7.23 -5.21
C LEU A 63 -6.47 7.79 -4.79
N ILE A 64 -6.46 8.63 -3.77
CA ILE A 64 -7.62 9.41 -3.35
C ILE A 64 -7.29 10.90 -3.28
N THR A 65 -8.28 11.74 -3.56
CA THR A 65 -8.18 13.20 -3.40
C THR A 65 -9.36 13.72 -2.61
N TRP A 66 -9.10 14.62 -1.67
CA TRP A 66 -10.17 15.24 -0.87
C TRP A 66 -9.80 16.69 -0.51
N SER A 67 -10.71 17.37 0.15
CA SER A 67 -10.45 18.67 0.78
C SER A 67 -10.97 18.64 2.20
N ASP A 68 -10.28 19.36 3.08
CA ASP A 68 -10.76 19.64 4.42
C ASP A 68 -11.83 20.73 4.43
N ASN A 69 -12.32 21.12 5.63
CA ASN A 69 -13.32 22.16 5.82
C ASN A 69 -12.76 23.56 5.52
N ASP A 70 -11.45 23.75 5.56
CA ASP A 70 -10.75 24.99 5.23
C ASP A 70 -10.41 25.10 3.73
N ALA A 71 -10.90 24.14 2.93
CA ALA A 71 -10.69 24.05 1.48
C ALA A 71 -9.23 23.78 1.04
N PHE A 72 -8.36 23.34 1.93
CA PHE A 72 -7.08 22.76 1.54
C PHE A 72 -7.30 21.43 0.80
N LYS A 73 -6.50 21.19 -0.21
CA LYS A 73 -6.62 20.02 -1.07
C LYS A 73 -5.50 19.03 -0.77
N PHE A 74 -5.90 17.83 -0.50
CA PHE A 74 -5.02 16.71 -0.23
C PHE A 74 -5.13 15.65 -1.32
N ALA A 75 -4.06 14.91 -1.50
CA ALA A 75 -4.08 13.68 -2.27
C ALA A 75 -3.22 12.65 -1.54
N ALA A 76 -3.70 11.43 -1.44
CA ALA A 76 -2.93 10.32 -0.89
C ALA A 76 -2.87 9.16 -1.87
N PHE A 77 -1.75 8.48 -1.90
CA PHE A 77 -1.57 7.29 -2.73
C PHE A 77 -0.73 6.23 -2.02
N GLY A 78 -1.12 4.99 -2.23
CA GLY A 78 -0.42 3.83 -1.68
C GLY A 78 0.38 3.09 -2.76
N THR A 79 1.62 2.72 -2.42
CA THR A 79 2.48 1.88 -3.24
C THR A 79 2.68 0.51 -2.60
N GLU A 80 3.36 -0.41 -3.26
CA GLU A 80 3.75 -1.68 -2.65
C GLU A 80 4.80 -1.51 -1.53
N LYS A 81 5.40 -0.33 -1.42
CA LYS A 81 6.44 -0.04 -0.42
C LYS A 81 5.96 0.89 0.68
N LYS A 82 5.17 1.91 0.33
CA LYS A 82 4.85 3.03 1.22
C LYS A 82 3.47 3.60 0.97
N LEU A 83 2.99 4.37 1.93
CA LEU A 83 1.83 5.24 1.83
C LEU A 83 2.33 6.68 1.82
N PHE A 84 1.86 7.46 0.85
CA PHE A 84 2.25 8.86 0.70
C PHE A 84 1.04 9.79 0.74
N GLU A 85 1.27 10.96 1.29
CA GLU A 85 0.41 12.13 1.12
C GLU A 85 1.15 13.11 0.19
N TYR A 86 0.40 13.73 -0.70
CA TYR A 86 0.86 14.80 -1.55
C TYR A 86 0.33 16.14 -1.04
N ASN A 87 1.24 17.01 -0.63
CA ASN A 87 0.94 18.36 -0.18
C ASN A 87 1.77 19.38 -0.99
N ASN A 88 1.09 20.21 -1.77
CA ASN A 88 1.59 21.41 -2.46
C ASN A 88 2.89 21.32 -3.29
N SER A 89 3.53 20.21 -3.46
CA SER A 89 4.71 19.96 -4.31
C SER A 89 5.61 18.84 -3.78
N GLU A 90 5.31 18.30 -2.62
CA GLU A 90 6.12 17.24 -1.99
C GLU A 90 5.28 15.99 -1.73
N ASN A 91 5.94 14.82 -1.83
CA ASN A 91 5.39 13.55 -1.40
C ASN A 91 5.88 13.28 0.00
N ILE A 92 4.99 13.32 0.97
CA ILE A 92 5.27 13.07 2.37
C ILE A 92 5.02 11.60 2.69
N ASP A 93 5.99 10.92 3.27
CA ASP A 93 5.86 9.51 3.68
C ASP A 93 5.06 9.41 4.98
N ILE A 94 3.81 8.99 4.87
CA ILE A 94 2.88 8.76 5.98
C ILE A 94 2.69 7.26 6.30
N THR A 95 3.58 6.39 5.84
CA THR A 95 3.49 4.94 6.06
C THR A 95 3.37 4.62 7.55
N PRO A 96 2.39 3.83 7.97
CA PRO A 96 2.21 3.46 9.36
C PRO A 96 3.41 2.72 9.95
N ILE A 97 3.61 2.89 11.25
CA ILE A 97 4.65 2.19 12.00
C ILE A 97 4.11 0.84 12.45
N LYS A 98 4.93 -0.19 12.29
CA LYS A 98 4.62 -1.53 12.78
C LYS A 98 4.71 -1.55 14.30
N GLU A 99 3.65 -1.94 14.96
CA GLU A 99 3.72 -2.27 16.37
C GLU A 99 4.58 -3.52 16.56
N THR A 100 5.69 -3.38 17.25
CA THR A 100 6.55 -4.50 17.65
C THR A 100 6.62 -4.55 19.16
N SER A 101 6.61 -5.76 19.71
CA SER A 101 6.93 -6.00 21.12
C SER A 101 8.43 -5.83 21.41
N VAL A 102 9.21 -5.59 20.39
CA VAL A 102 10.66 -5.43 20.47
C VAL A 102 10.99 -4.00 20.84
N GLY A 103 11.94 -3.83 21.74
CA GLY A 103 12.36 -2.51 22.21
C GLY A 103 12.67 -1.56 21.07
N THR A 104 12.20 -0.33 21.20
CA THR A 104 12.40 0.74 20.22
C THR A 104 13.80 1.34 20.27
N ASN A 105 14.60 0.97 21.26
CA ASN A 105 15.93 1.52 21.49
C ASN A 105 16.99 0.49 21.15
N VAL A 106 17.93 0.90 20.34
CA VAL A 106 19.19 0.19 20.13
C VAL A 106 20.23 0.96 20.93
N SER A 107 20.76 0.38 21.99
CA SER A 107 21.84 0.98 22.77
C SER A 107 23.12 0.18 22.68
N ALA A 108 24.20 0.92 22.62
CA ALA A 108 25.54 0.36 22.65
C ALA A 108 25.82 -0.24 24.00
N VAL A 109 25.83 -1.50 24.08
CA VAL A 109 26.77 -2.15 25.00
C VAL A 109 27.03 -3.50 24.44
N VAL A 110 28.13 -3.81 24.01
CA VAL A 110 28.70 -4.56 24.06
C VAL A 110 29.38 -5.71 23.81
N THR A 111 29.39 -6.77 23.82
CA THR A 111 30.11 -7.95 23.36
C THR A 111 29.35 -8.69 22.26
N ILE A 112 30.00 -8.99 21.19
CA ILE A 112 29.43 -9.62 19.99
C ILE A 112 29.28 -11.14 20.20
N ASP A 113 28.39 -11.56 21.07
CA ASP A 113 28.14 -12.98 21.32
C ASP A 113 26.71 -13.43 20.99
N GLY A 114 25.94 -12.57 20.33
CA GLY A 114 24.56 -12.86 19.93
C GLY A 114 23.48 -12.37 20.88
N THR A 115 23.84 -11.76 22.02
CA THR A 115 22.87 -11.22 22.98
C THR A 115 22.87 -9.70 23.07
N ASN A 116 23.57 -9.04 22.21
CA ASN A 116 24.04 -7.68 22.39
C ASN A 116 23.31 -6.64 21.56
N ARG A 117 23.37 -5.40 21.99
CA ARG A 117 22.68 -4.24 21.40
C ARG A 117 23.70 -3.21 20.98
N GLY A 118 23.69 -2.79 19.74
CA GLY A 118 24.58 -1.73 19.25
C GLY A 118 24.71 -1.76 17.74
N PHE A 119 25.55 -0.85 17.27
CA PHE A 119 25.86 -0.71 15.86
C PHE A 119 27.28 -1.21 15.58
N TYR A 120 27.41 -1.91 14.48
CA TYR A 120 28.68 -2.33 13.95
C TYR A 120 28.90 -1.68 12.58
N THR A 121 30.02 -1.00 12.44
CA THR A 121 30.46 -0.38 11.19
C THR A 121 31.88 -0.81 10.85
N VAL A 122 32.19 -0.80 9.57
CA VAL A 122 33.56 -0.99 9.05
C VAL A 122 33.96 0.24 8.28
N ALA A 123 35.13 0.78 8.53
CA ALA A 123 35.64 1.94 7.81
C ALA A 123 35.57 1.74 6.29
N SER A 124 35.14 2.74 5.58
CA SER A 124 34.95 2.74 4.12
C SER A 124 33.85 1.80 3.61
N GLN A 125 32.98 1.27 4.46
CA GLN A 125 31.81 0.49 4.10
C GLN A 125 30.52 1.31 4.33
N THR A 126 29.52 1.04 3.49
CA THR A 126 28.19 1.65 3.61
C THR A 126 27.23 0.80 4.44
N THR A 127 27.58 -0.45 4.69
CA THR A 127 26.78 -1.39 5.46
C THR A 127 26.88 -1.12 6.95
N ILE A 128 25.75 -0.91 7.61
CA ILE A 128 25.64 -0.83 9.07
C ILE A 128 24.89 -2.05 9.58
N ILE A 129 25.49 -2.80 10.50
CA ILE A 129 24.85 -3.91 11.17
C ILE A 129 24.30 -3.42 12.51
N VAL A 130 23.06 -3.79 12.80
CA VAL A 130 22.39 -3.48 14.06
C VAL A 130 22.18 -4.77 14.84
N SER A 131 22.60 -4.77 16.10
CA SER A 131 22.37 -5.87 17.04
C SER A 131 21.27 -5.49 18.03
N VAL A 132 20.14 -6.16 17.95
CA VAL A 132 18.99 -6.00 18.86
C VAL A 132 18.41 -7.39 19.14
N SER A 133 18.38 -7.80 20.38
CA SER A 133 17.82 -9.10 20.74
C SER A 133 16.36 -9.23 20.32
N ALA A 134 16.05 -10.29 19.56
CA ALA A 134 14.72 -10.60 19.06
C ALA A 134 14.04 -9.39 18.34
N HIS A 135 14.74 -8.78 17.37
CA HIS A 135 14.32 -7.52 16.75
C HIS A 135 12.98 -7.58 15.98
N GLY A 136 12.45 -8.78 15.69
CA GLY A 136 11.13 -8.94 15.04
C GLY A 136 10.98 -8.41 13.60
N ALA A 137 12.06 -7.88 13.02
CA ALA A 137 12.07 -7.42 11.64
C ALA A 137 12.20 -8.60 10.67
N ALA A 138 11.64 -8.45 9.48
CA ALA A 138 11.83 -9.33 8.34
C ALA A 138 12.63 -8.63 7.24
N THR A 139 13.33 -9.40 6.40
CA THR A 139 14.00 -8.82 5.23
C THR A 139 12.97 -8.16 4.30
N GLY A 140 13.21 -6.90 3.98
CA GLY A 140 12.29 -6.06 3.22
C GLY A 140 11.43 -5.12 4.06
N ASP A 141 11.41 -5.26 5.38
CA ASP A 141 10.85 -4.24 6.26
C ASP A 141 11.67 -2.94 6.15
N PHE A 142 11.05 -1.82 6.48
CA PHE A 142 11.75 -0.54 6.61
C PHE A 142 11.90 -0.18 8.08
N VAL A 143 13.07 0.32 8.44
CA VAL A 143 13.35 0.87 9.78
C VAL A 143 13.51 2.38 9.70
N THR A 144 12.85 3.11 10.57
CA THR A 144 13.02 4.55 10.74
C THR A 144 13.69 4.82 12.07
N PHE A 145 14.75 5.64 12.06
CA PHE A 145 15.42 6.12 13.25
C PHE A 145 14.87 7.48 13.64
N THR A 146 14.24 7.59 14.80
CA THR A 146 13.74 8.88 15.31
C THR A 146 14.84 9.69 15.97
N SER A 147 15.83 9.02 16.53
CA SER A 147 17.06 9.63 17.06
C SER A 147 18.21 8.64 16.97
N SER A 148 19.42 9.13 16.79
CA SER A 148 20.63 8.33 16.90
C SER A 148 21.81 9.17 17.36
N THR A 149 22.76 8.54 18.05
CA THR A 149 24.10 9.11 18.19
C THR A 149 24.86 8.98 16.88
N SER A 150 25.93 9.74 16.68
CA SER A 150 26.80 9.57 15.53
C SER A 150 27.47 8.19 15.55
N ILE A 151 27.35 7.45 14.46
CA ILE A 151 27.84 6.09 14.31
C ILE A 151 28.88 6.05 13.19
N GLY A 152 29.91 5.23 13.36
CA GLY A 152 30.99 5.13 12.36
C GLY A 152 31.79 6.41 12.12
N GLY A 153 31.73 7.36 13.05
CA GLY A 153 32.41 8.65 12.99
C GLY A 153 31.61 9.76 12.30
N ASN A 154 30.76 9.43 11.32
CA ASN A 154 30.08 10.42 10.47
C ASN A 154 28.62 10.12 10.18
N GLN A 155 28.07 9.00 10.65
CA GLN A 155 26.72 8.59 10.34
C GLN A 155 25.72 9.10 11.38
N ASP A 156 24.87 10.03 10.98
CA ASP A 156 23.66 10.38 11.70
C ASP A 156 22.48 9.73 11.02
N LEU A 157 21.79 8.86 11.75
CA LEU A 157 20.62 8.11 11.26
C LEU A 157 19.31 8.79 11.61
N SER A 158 19.33 9.87 12.39
CA SER A 158 18.13 10.56 12.87
C SER A 158 17.26 11.04 11.70
N GLY A 159 15.97 10.72 11.75
CA GLY A 159 15.00 11.07 10.72
C GLY A 159 15.11 10.25 9.41
N LYS A 160 16.04 9.30 9.33
CA LYS A 160 16.26 8.51 8.11
C LYS A 160 15.56 7.16 8.19
N THR A 161 15.18 6.65 7.02
CA THR A 161 14.53 5.35 6.84
C THR A 161 15.37 4.47 5.93
N PHE A 162 15.55 3.22 6.32
CA PHE A 162 16.38 2.25 5.59
C PHE A 162 15.64 0.93 5.39
N ALA A 163 15.89 0.26 4.26
CA ALA A 163 15.42 -1.10 4.05
C ALA A 163 16.26 -2.10 4.87
N VAL A 164 15.59 -3.02 5.52
CA VAL A 164 16.21 -4.00 6.41
C VAL A 164 16.50 -5.31 5.66
N SER A 165 17.72 -5.82 5.85
CA SER A 165 18.07 -7.19 5.50
C SER A 165 18.43 -7.94 6.78
N VAL A 166 17.67 -8.99 7.10
CA VAL A 166 17.84 -9.75 8.35
C VAL A 166 18.98 -10.74 8.20
N ILE A 167 19.89 -10.74 9.16
CA ILE A 167 20.99 -11.72 9.27
C ILE A 167 20.52 -12.91 10.10
N ASN A 168 19.95 -12.65 11.28
CA ASN A 168 19.38 -13.64 12.19
C ASN A 168 18.39 -12.97 13.15
N ALA A 169 17.82 -13.70 14.11
CA ALA A 169 16.84 -13.16 15.06
C ALA A 169 17.34 -11.99 15.94
N HIS A 170 18.64 -11.76 15.98
CA HIS A 170 19.27 -10.75 16.84
C HIS A 170 20.03 -9.69 16.05
N ARG A 171 20.15 -9.81 14.72
CA ARG A 171 20.92 -8.92 13.86
C ARG A 171 20.23 -8.69 12.52
N PHE A 172 20.25 -7.45 12.10
CA PHE A 172 19.92 -7.05 10.75
C PHE A 172 20.94 -6.00 10.25
N HIS A 173 20.98 -5.77 8.97
CA HIS A 173 21.79 -4.71 8.37
C HIS A 173 20.96 -3.88 7.41
N PHE A 174 21.46 -2.70 7.15
CA PHE A 174 20.97 -1.80 6.12
C PHE A 174 22.14 -1.03 5.49
N GLU A 175 21.89 -0.43 4.34
CA GLU A 175 22.88 0.31 3.59
C GLU A 175 22.65 1.82 3.72
N THR A 176 23.73 2.57 3.95
CA THR A 176 23.75 4.03 3.94
C THR A 176 24.32 4.56 2.64
N THR A 177 24.06 5.81 2.30
CA THR A 177 24.60 6.47 1.10
C THR A 177 26.06 6.91 1.28
N THR A 178 26.50 7.08 2.53
CA THR A 178 27.83 7.54 2.89
C THR A 178 28.57 6.41 3.59
N ALA A 179 29.82 6.16 3.24
CA ALA A 179 30.64 5.18 3.93
C ALA A 179 31.02 5.65 5.33
N ALA A 180 31.14 4.72 6.27
CA ALA A 180 31.60 4.99 7.63
C ALA A 180 33.09 5.38 7.61
N GLU A 181 33.46 6.37 8.42
CA GLU A 181 34.85 6.82 8.56
C GLU A 181 35.66 5.91 9.47
N SER A 182 35.01 5.22 10.39
CA SER A 182 35.67 4.39 11.37
C SER A 182 34.99 3.03 11.56
N THR A 183 35.80 2.03 11.88
CA THR A 183 35.28 0.73 12.33
C THR A 183 34.91 0.87 13.80
N GLN A 184 33.66 0.53 14.10
CA GLN A 184 33.10 0.53 15.46
C GLN A 184 32.36 -0.76 15.71
N ASN A 185 32.44 -1.25 16.95
CA ASN A 185 31.79 -2.48 17.40
C ASN A 185 30.88 -2.14 18.56
N ASP A 186 29.61 -2.47 18.42
CA ASP A 186 28.60 -2.38 19.48
C ASP A 186 28.54 -1.02 20.18
N VAL A 187 28.52 0.05 19.38
CA VAL A 187 28.49 1.41 19.89
C VAL A 187 27.21 2.12 19.43
N GLY A 188 26.95 3.27 20.05
CA GLY A 188 25.87 4.16 19.69
C GLY A 188 24.55 3.81 20.39
N THR A 189 23.68 4.78 20.44
CA THR A 189 22.29 4.66 20.90
C THR A 189 21.37 5.20 19.84
N ALA A 190 20.23 4.56 19.63
CA ALA A 190 19.21 5.05 18.72
C ALA A 190 17.82 4.61 19.18
N THR A 191 16.84 5.42 18.83
CA THR A 191 15.43 5.03 18.88
C THR A 191 14.98 4.72 17.47
N LEU A 192 14.47 3.52 17.27
CA LEU A 192 14.05 3.04 15.95
C LEU A 192 12.63 2.52 15.98
N LYS A 193 11.96 2.61 14.83
CA LYS A 193 10.62 2.07 14.60
C LYS A 193 10.58 1.36 13.25
N TYR A 194 9.87 0.26 13.19
CA TYR A 194 9.65 -0.47 11.93
C TYR A 194 8.37 0.01 11.27
N LEU A 195 8.41 0.20 9.95
CA LEU A 195 7.22 0.45 9.17
C LEU A 195 6.45 -0.87 8.96
N ILE A 196 5.16 -0.77 8.75
CA ILE A 196 4.36 -1.94 8.40
C ILE A 196 4.85 -2.55 7.09
N PRO A 197 4.78 -3.87 6.92
CA PRO A 197 5.04 -4.49 5.63
C PRO A 197 3.92 -4.07 4.67
N THR A 198 4.28 -3.40 3.59
CA THR A 198 3.32 -2.93 2.59
C THR A 198 3.05 -3.95 1.49
N GLY A 199 3.85 -5.03 1.44
CA GLY A 199 3.66 -6.16 0.53
C GLY A 199 4.67 -6.19 -0.62
N THR A 200 4.25 -6.64 -1.79
CA THR A 200 5.11 -6.81 -2.96
C THR A 200 4.48 -6.22 -4.22
N ASN A 201 5.32 -5.80 -5.15
CA ASN A 201 4.88 -5.31 -6.45
C ASN A 201 4.65 -6.41 -7.49
N THR A 202 5.04 -7.65 -7.17
CA THR A 202 4.88 -8.79 -8.07
C THR A 202 3.94 -9.81 -7.47
N ALA A 203 3.00 -10.30 -8.26
CA ALA A 203 2.16 -11.44 -7.92
C ALA A 203 2.48 -12.60 -8.83
N ILE A 204 2.55 -13.78 -8.26
CA ILE A 204 2.53 -15.03 -9.00
C ILE A 204 1.08 -15.50 -9.00
N THR A 205 0.44 -15.40 -10.15
CA THR A 205 -1.01 -15.64 -10.28
C THR A 205 -1.37 -17.11 -10.51
N ASN A 206 -0.38 -17.97 -10.75
CA ASN A 206 -0.61 -19.38 -11.08
C ASN A 206 0.09 -20.33 -10.13
N LEU A 207 -0.67 -21.30 -9.62
CA LEU A 207 -0.20 -22.49 -8.95
C LEU A 207 -0.20 -23.63 -9.97
N GLY A 208 0.94 -24.03 -10.48
CA GLY A 208 1.03 -25.14 -11.43
C GLY A 208 2.19 -25.05 -12.40
N TYR A 209 2.06 -25.69 -13.52
CA TYR A 209 3.14 -25.81 -14.51
C TYR A 209 3.64 -24.48 -15.09
N SER A 210 2.84 -23.44 -15.05
CA SER A 210 3.20 -22.10 -15.55
C SER A 210 3.60 -21.12 -14.43
N ALA A 211 3.69 -21.56 -13.17
CA ALA A 211 3.92 -20.67 -12.04
C ALA A 211 5.36 -20.17 -11.90
N ASN A 212 6.30 -20.71 -12.66
CA ASN A 212 7.73 -20.35 -12.62
C ASN A 212 8.35 -20.37 -14.01
N VAL A 213 9.59 -19.89 -14.10
CA VAL A 213 10.34 -19.88 -15.36
C VAL A 213 10.47 -21.30 -15.91
N TYR A 214 10.06 -21.49 -17.15
CA TYR A 214 10.14 -22.79 -17.85
C TYR A 214 11.62 -23.22 -17.96
N ASN A 215 11.87 -24.48 -17.64
CA ASN A 215 13.21 -25.10 -17.73
C ASN A 215 14.31 -24.46 -16.87
N ALA A 216 13.98 -23.83 -15.78
CA ALA A 216 15.00 -23.23 -14.88
C ALA A 216 15.76 -24.27 -14.02
N GLY A 217 15.56 -25.55 -14.24
CA GLY A 217 16.26 -26.65 -13.55
C GLY A 217 15.88 -26.79 -12.07
N VAL A 218 16.60 -27.64 -11.37
CA VAL A 218 16.46 -27.81 -9.92
C VAL A 218 17.25 -26.69 -9.23
N SER A 219 16.76 -25.47 -9.28
CA SER A 219 17.36 -24.35 -8.56
C SER A 219 16.71 -24.21 -7.19
N THR A 220 17.49 -23.83 -6.19
CA THR A 220 17.02 -23.46 -4.86
C THR A 220 16.14 -22.20 -4.86
N THR A 221 16.04 -21.51 -5.97
CA THR A 221 15.34 -20.23 -6.16
C THR A 221 14.00 -20.32 -6.89
N GLY A 222 13.32 -21.48 -6.86
CA GLY A 222 11.91 -21.52 -7.24
C GLY A 222 11.53 -22.27 -8.51
N ALA A 223 12.47 -22.66 -9.37
CA ALA A 223 12.18 -23.52 -10.49
C ALA A 223 12.16 -24.98 -10.06
N ARG A 224 11.16 -25.72 -10.47
CA ARG A 224 11.02 -27.14 -10.10
C ARG A 224 10.92 -28.03 -11.32
N ALA A 225 11.39 -29.26 -11.16
CA ALA A 225 11.30 -30.31 -12.16
C ALA A 225 9.84 -30.71 -12.43
N TRP A 226 9.60 -31.38 -13.53
CA TRP A 226 8.32 -32.02 -13.81
C TRP A 226 7.87 -32.86 -12.59
N ASN A 227 6.58 -32.79 -12.29
CA ASN A 227 5.96 -33.48 -11.16
C ASN A 227 6.36 -32.98 -9.76
N GLN A 228 6.96 -31.78 -9.66
CA GLN A 228 7.19 -31.12 -8.37
C GLN A 228 6.39 -29.81 -8.31
N PRO A 229 5.35 -29.75 -7.49
CA PRO A 229 4.60 -28.51 -7.32
C PRO A 229 5.46 -27.43 -6.69
N ALA A 230 5.18 -26.17 -7.00
CA ALA A 230 5.80 -25.06 -6.32
C ALA A 230 5.45 -25.08 -4.81
N SER A 231 6.39 -24.64 -3.97
CA SER A 231 6.11 -24.52 -2.53
C SER A 231 5.07 -23.43 -2.29
N ALA A 232 3.98 -23.77 -1.63
CA ALA A 232 2.91 -22.84 -1.29
C ALA A 232 3.38 -21.66 -0.43
N SER A 233 4.45 -21.83 0.34
CA SER A 233 5.01 -20.80 1.21
C SER A 233 5.68 -19.63 0.48
N ASN A 234 6.01 -19.80 -0.81
CA ASN A 234 6.70 -18.78 -1.61
C ASN A 234 5.82 -18.19 -2.72
N ILE A 235 4.54 -18.50 -2.74
CA ILE A 235 3.64 -18.04 -3.79
C ILE A 235 2.82 -16.87 -3.26
N ILE A 236 3.09 -15.71 -3.79
CA ILE A 236 2.29 -14.51 -3.57
C ILE A 236 1.25 -14.46 -4.68
N THR A 237 0.02 -14.76 -4.35
CA THR A 237 -1.07 -14.88 -5.32
C THR A 237 -1.68 -13.53 -5.72
N ARG A 238 -1.40 -12.46 -4.96
CA ARG A 238 -2.02 -11.14 -5.17
C ARG A 238 -1.00 -10.03 -4.95
N ASN A 239 -1.05 -9.02 -5.82
CA ASN A 239 -0.30 -7.78 -5.64
C ASN A 239 -0.77 -7.02 -4.41
N THR A 240 0.12 -6.24 -3.82
CA THR A 240 -0.25 -5.21 -2.85
C THR A 240 -1.28 -4.27 -3.46
N GLN A 241 -2.37 -4.10 -2.77
CA GLN A 241 -3.42 -3.15 -3.10
C GLN A 241 -3.78 -2.37 -1.85
N TRP A 242 -3.92 -1.08 -1.99
CA TRP A 242 -4.47 -0.21 -0.97
C TRP A 242 -5.95 0.02 -1.24
N SER A 243 -6.67 0.29 -0.19
CA SER A 243 -8.03 0.81 -0.22
C SER A 243 -8.04 2.08 0.63
N LEU A 244 -8.29 3.20 -0.01
CA LEU A 244 -8.22 4.52 0.59
C LEU A 244 -9.60 5.14 0.58
N ASP A 245 -10.00 5.75 1.69
CA ASP A 245 -11.24 6.50 1.80
C ASP A 245 -11.11 7.63 2.80
N THR A 246 -12.07 8.53 2.85
CA THR A 246 -12.09 9.64 3.80
C THR A 246 -13.23 9.51 4.78
N PHE A 247 -12.94 9.78 6.05
CA PHE A 247 -13.95 9.86 7.11
C PHE A 247 -13.98 11.28 7.67
N GLY A 248 -14.83 12.13 7.12
CA GLY A 248 -14.75 13.57 7.33
C GLY A 248 -13.52 14.14 6.62
N GLU A 249 -12.60 14.68 7.38
CA GLU A 249 -11.34 15.24 6.88
C GLU A 249 -10.21 14.22 6.91
N ASP A 250 -10.32 13.20 7.77
CA ASP A 250 -9.27 12.20 7.98
C ASP A 250 -9.19 11.19 6.84
N LEU A 251 -7.98 10.85 6.46
CA LEU A 251 -7.71 9.74 5.56
C LEU A 251 -7.80 8.41 6.31
N ILE A 252 -8.57 7.48 5.79
CA ILE A 252 -8.57 6.10 6.23
C ILE A 252 -7.88 5.24 5.17
N ALA A 253 -6.92 4.43 5.59
CA ALA A 253 -6.12 3.62 4.71
C ALA A 253 -6.06 2.16 5.20
N CYS A 254 -6.28 1.24 4.29
CA CYS A 254 -6.14 -0.18 4.54
C CYS A 254 -5.30 -0.82 3.43
N ARG A 255 -4.26 -1.52 3.80
CA ARG A 255 -3.58 -2.42 2.89
C ARG A 255 -4.33 -3.75 2.85
N ARG A 256 -4.57 -4.31 1.66
CA ARG A 256 -5.22 -5.62 1.51
C ARG A 256 -4.52 -6.68 2.37
N GLY A 257 -5.29 -7.38 3.20
CA GLY A 257 -4.80 -8.34 4.16
C GLY A 257 -4.11 -7.72 5.39
N GLY A 258 -4.32 -6.44 5.64
CA GLY A 258 -3.76 -5.69 6.76
C GLY A 258 -4.79 -5.06 7.67
N ARG A 259 -4.30 -4.28 8.61
CA ARG A 259 -5.09 -3.47 9.53
C ARG A 259 -5.53 -2.15 8.89
N ILE A 260 -6.40 -1.43 9.56
CA ILE A 260 -6.92 -0.12 9.15
C ILE A 260 -6.17 0.97 9.91
N TYR A 261 -5.75 1.99 9.19
CA TYR A 261 -4.99 3.13 9.70
C TYR A 261 -5.73 4.43 9.40
N LYS A 262 -5.54 5.43 10.25
CA LYS A 262 -6.03 6.80 10.04
C LYS A 262 -4.86 7.77 9.94
N TRP A 263 -5.00 8.77 9.13
CA TRP A 263 -4.12 9.93 9.07
C TRP A 263 -4.95 11.20 9.23
N ASP A 264 -4.59 11.99 10.24
CA ASP A 264 -5.31 13.19 10.64
C ASP A 264 -4.72 14.41 9.93
N THR A 265 -5.55 15.15 9.22
CA THR A 265 -5.15 16.35 8.46
C THR A 265 -4.87 17.56 9.34
N THR A 266 -5.33 17.58 10.59
CA THR A 266 -5.22 18.72 11.48
C THR A 266 -3.87 18.84 12.21
N ILE A 267 -3.00 17.82 12.09
CA ILE A 267 -1.71 17.79 12.75
C ILE A 267 -0.67 18.56 11.90
N GLU A 268 -0.57 19.86 12.11
CA GLU A 268 0.29 20.78 11.33
C GLU A 268 1.79 20.70 11.61
N SER A 269 2.25 20.04 12.66
CA SER A 269 3.58 20.36 13.21
C SER A 269 4.72 19.42 12.81
N THR A 270 4.45 18.27 12.28
CA THR A 270 5.41 17.33 11.66
C THR A 270 4.63 16.36 10.80
N PRO A 271 5.17 15.86 9.68
CA PRO A 271 4.47 14.86 8.90
C PRO A 271 4.28 13.61 9.77
N ASP A 272 3.14 13.58 10.45
CA ASP A 272 2.80 12.48 11.32
C ASP A 272 2.44 11.27 10.44
N ARG A 273 2.83 10.11 10.90
CA ARG A 273 2.53 8.88 10.15
C ARG A 273 1.11 8.42 10.47
N ALA A 274 0.48 7.75 9.52
CA ALA A 274 -0.83 7.19 9.76
C ALA A 274 -0.80 6.26 10.98
N ALA A 275 -1.78 6.43 11.87
CA ALA A 275 -1.90 5.73 13.14
C ALA A 275 -2.85 4.54 13.01
N LEU A 276 -2.59 3.47 13.75
CA LEU A 276 -3.45 2.30 13.79
C LEU A 276 -4.80 2.64 14.47
N ILE A 277 -5.91 2.24 13.84
CA ILE A 277 -7.20 2.17 14.49
C ILE A 277 -7.25 0.87 15.30
N SER A 278 -6.99 0.99 16.61
CA SER A 278 -6.73 -0.17 17.48
C SER A 278 -7.90 -1.14 17.59
N ALA A 279 -9.13 -0.63 17.57
CA ALA A 279 -10.35 -1.44 17.63
C ALA A 279 -10.77 -2.03 16.28
N SER A 280 -10.08 -1.69 15.19
CA SER A 280 -10.39 -2.23 13.87
C SER A 280 -10.06 -3.72 13.77
N PRO A 281 -10.75 -4.45 12.88
CA PRO A 281 -10.41 -5.85 12.60
C PRO A 281 -8.95 -6.01 12.17
N SER A 282 -8.33 -7.13 12.53
CA SER A 282 -6.89 -7.35 12.35
C SER A 282 -6.48 -7.61 10.90
N VAL A 283 -7.39 -8.15 10.09
CA VAL A 283 -7.16 -8.43 8.66
C VAL A 283 -8.37 -7.96 7.88
N ASN A 284 -8.14 -7.19 6.81
CA ASN A 284 -9.20 -6.66 5.96
C ASN A 284 -8.76 -6.67 4.50
N ASN A 285 -9.65 -6.95 3.58
CA ASN A 285 -9.35 -6.90 2.15
C ASN A 285 -9.51 -5.48 1.57
N SER A 286 -10.53 -4.76 2.00
CA SER A 286 -10.78 -3.38 1.59
C SER A 286 -11.66 -2.64 2.60
N ILE A 287 -11.74 -1.34 2.45
CA ILE A 287 -12.56 -0.45 3.29
C ILE A 287 -13.42 0.45 2.43
N LEU A 288 -14.49 0.95 3.01
CA LEU A 288 -15.34 1.97 2.43
C LEU A 288 -16.07 2.72 3.54
N VAL A 289 -16.25 4.03 3.41
CA VAL A 289 -17.07 4.82 4.33
C VAL A 289 -18.47 4.95 3.77
N SER A 290 -19.49 4.62 4.56
CA SER A 290 -20.90 4.75 4.18
C SER A 290 -21.28 6.22 3.97
N PRO A 291 -22.01 6.56 2.90
CA PRO A 291 -22.31 7.95 2.57
C PRO A 291 -23.30 8.62 3.53
N ASN A 292 -24.25 7.89 4.07
CA ASN A 292 -25.35 8.47 4.86
C ASN A 292 -25.13 8.36 6.36
N ASP A 293 -24.76 7.18 6.82
CA ASP A 293 -24.68 6.88 8.25
C ASP A 293 -23.28 7.01 8.81
N ARG A 294 -22.30 7.29 7.93
CA ARG A 294 -20.88 7.44 8.27
C ARG A 294 -20.36 6.29 9.15
N HIS A 295 -20.60 5.07 8.69
CA HIS A 295 -19.92 3.88 9.18
C HIS A 295 -18.67 3.62 8.35
N LEU A 296 -17.60 3.25 9.00
CA LEU A 296 -16.43 2.68 8.31
C LEU A 296 -16.69 1.18 8.12
N LEU A 297 -16.84 0.77 6.87
CA LEU A 297 -17.04 -0.62 6.49
C LEU A 297 -15.68 -1.30 6.26
N ALA A 298 -15.49 -2.46 6.84
CA ALA A 298 -14.36 -3.36 6.62
C ALA A 298 -14.89 -4.60 5.88
N LEU A 299 -14.38 -4.83 4.68
CA LEU A 299 -14.87 -5.83 3.73
C LEU A 299 -13.86 -6.98 3.60
N GLY A 300 -14.34 -8.22 3.67
CA GLY A 300 -13.49 -9.39 3.79
C GLY A 300 -12.59 -9.25 5.01
N SER A 301 -13.13 -9.53 6.18
CA SER A 301 -12.57 -9.08 7.45
C SER A 301 -12.45 -10.22 8.45
N THR A 302 -11.82 -9.97 9.60
CA THR A 302 -11.81 -10.90 10.73
C THR A 302 -13.07 -10.77 11.57
N GLU A 303 -13.63 -11.91 11.97
CA GLU A 303 -14.85 -12.00 12.79
C GLU A 303 -14.61 -11.46 14.20
N PHE A 304 -15.65 -10.88 14.77
CA PHE A 304 -15.61 -10.42 16.17
C PHE A 304 -15.62 -11.62 17.13
N GLY A 305 -14.73 -11.62 18.10
CA GLY A 305 -14.64 -12.66 19.11
C GLY A 305 -13.75 -13.85 18.74
N THR A 306 -13.85 -14.41 17.55
CA THR A 306 -12.99 -15.51 17.10
C THR A 306 -11.66 -15.01 16.56
N GLY A 307 -11.67 -13.88 15.84
CA GLY A 307 -10.51 -13.36 15.15
C GLY A 307 -10.17 -14.11 13.85
N ASP A 308 -11.04 -15.02 13.41
CA ASP A 308 -10.84 -15.77 12.16
C ASP A 308 -11.17 -14.89 10.95
N PHE A 309 -10.33 -14.99 9.92
CA PHE A 309 -10.55 -14.24 8.68
C PHE A 309 -11.64 -14.90 7.83
N ASN A 310 -12.64 -14.09 7.43
CA ASN A 310 -13.70 -14.51 6.55
C ASN A 310 -13.82 -13.58 5.32
N PRO A 311 -13.56 -14.06 4.10
CA PRO A 311 -13.56 -13.23 2.89
C PRO A 311 -14.94 -12.69 2.50
N MET A 312 -16.02 -13.22 3.08
CA MET A 312 -17.42 -12.81 2.85
C MET A 312 -17.99 -11.94 3.97
N LEU A 313 -17.18 -11.64 4.98
CA LEU A 313 -17.62 -10.85 6.13
C LEU A 313 -17.56 -9.35 5.84
N VAL A 314 -18.64 -8.67 6.17
CA VAL A 314 -18.73 -7.21 6.25
C VAL A 314 -18.79 -6.82 7.71
N ARG A 315 -17.86 -6.03 8.20
CA ARG A 315 -17.93 -5.40 9.52
C ARG A 315 -18.05 -3.90 9.38
N TRP A 316 -18.70 -3.27 10.31
CA TRP A 316 -18.84 -1.82 10.32
C TRP A 316 -18.58 -1.23 11.70
N SER A 317 -18.02 -0.02 11.68
CA SER A 317 -17.78 0.75 12.89
C SER A 317 -19.10 1.30 13.48
N ASP A 318 -19.03 1.90 14.64
CA ASP A 318 -20.12 2.68 15.18
C ASP A 318 -20.42 3.91 14.30
N GLN A 319 -21.65 4.41 14.35
CA GLN A 319 -22.08 5.57 13.56
C GLN A 319 -21.27 6.82 13.95
N ASN A 320 -20.73 7.52 12.95
CA ASN A 320 -19.85 8.69 13.12
C ASN A 320 -18.59 8.43 13.97
N ASN A 321 -18.22 7.17 14.19
CA ASN A 321 -17.05 6.81 14.99
C ASN A 321 -16.30 5.64 14.36
N TYR A 322 -15.17 5.91 13.71
CA TYR A 322 -14.33 4.89 13.11
C TYR A 322 -13.47 4.12 14.12
N ASP A 323 -13.36 4.60 15.36
CA ASP A 323 -12.53 3.97 16.40
C ASP A 323 -13.26 2.84 17.15
N ASN A 324 -14.55 2.61 16.90
CA ASN A 324 -15.31 1.59 17.60
C ASN A 324 -15.91 0.55 16.65
N PHE A 325 -15.36 -0.66 16.66
CA PHE A 325 -15.85 -1.84 15.93
C PHE A 325 -16.41 -2.93 16.88
N THR A 326 -16.67 -2.58 18.13
CA THR A 326 -17.14 -3.53 19.14
C THR A 326 -18.66 -3.53 19.20
N PRO A 327 -19.35 -4.60 18.78
CA PRO A 327 -20.79 -4.72 18.92
C PRO A 327 -21.20 -4.68 20.39
N SER A 328 -22.11 -3.78 20.72
CA SER A 328 -22.66 -3.65 22.08
C SER A 328 -24.08 -3.05 22.06
N VAL A 329 -24.73 -3.07 23.18
CA VAL A 329 -26.12 -2.50 23.33
C VAL A 329 -26.14 -0.99 23.08
N SER A 330 -24.99 -0.32 23.25
CA SER A 330 -24.83 1.13 23.07
C SER A 330 -24.12 1.52 21.79
N SER A 331 -23.75 0.57 20.95
CA SER A 331 -23.03 0.79 19.67
C SER A 331 -23.84 0.28 18.50
N THR A 332 -23.81 1.00 17.41
CA THR A 332 -24.40 0.59 16.13
C THR A 332 -23.45 -0.28 15.30
N SER A 333 -22.22 -0.53 15.80
CA SER A 333 -21.27 -1.41 15.14
C SER A 333 -21.77 -2.84 15.08
N GLY A 334 -21.36 -3.57 14.05
CA GLY A 334 -21.79 -4.94 13.87
C GLY A 334 -21.03 -5.65 12.74
N GLU A 335 -21.52 -6.84 12.43
CA GLU A 335 -20.98 -7.65 11.34
C GLU A 335 -22.09 -8.48 10.67
N ASN A 336 -21.89 -8.81 9.40
CA ASN A 336 -22.76 -9.69 8.64
C ASN A 336 -21.95 -10.47 7.60
N ILE A 337 -22.26 -11.75 7.44
CA ILE A 337 -21.64 -12.62 6.43
C ILE A 337 -22.56 -12.67 5.21
N LEU A 338 -22.03 -12.30 4.06
CA LEU A 338 -22.75 -12.45 2.81
C LEU A 338 -22.78 -13.93 2.41
N THR A 339 -23.93 -14.41 1.95
CA THR A 339 -24.16 -15.84 1.77
C THR A 339 -24.00 -16.33 0.35
N ASP A 340 -23.86 -15.42 -0.62
CA ASP A 340 -23.74 -15.78 -2.04
C ASP A 340 -22.41 -15.29 -2.61
N GLY A 341 -21.50 -16.21 -2.88
CA GLY A 341 -20.15 -16.01 -3.33
C GLY A 341 -19.10 -16.68 -2.46
N THR A 342 -17.85 -16.46 -2.78
CA THR A 342 -16.69 -16.98 -2.04
C THR A 342 -15.81 -15.88 -1.47
N GLU A 343 -15.83 -14.70 -2.08
CA GLU A 343 -15.12 -13.52 -1.58
C GLU A 343 -15.78 -12.22 -2.03
N ILE A 344 -15.61 -11.18 -1.22
CA ILE A 344 -15.96 -9.81 -1.60
C ILE A 344 -14.86 -9.26 -2.51
N ILE A 345 -15.23 -8.88 -3.73
CA ILE A 345 -14.32 -8.34 -4.75
C ILE A 345 -14.11 -6.84 -4.57
N GLY A 346 -15.17 -6.12 -4.19
CA GLY A 346 -15.12 -4.69 -3.98
C GLY A 346 -16.45 -4.10 -3.62
N ALA A 347 -16.44 -2.80 -3.33
CA ALA A 347 -17.66 -2.05 -3.04
C ALA A 347 -17.58 -0.64 -3.61
N VAL A 348 -18.72 -0.06 -3.91
CA VAL A 348 -18.85 1.31 -4.41
C VAL A 348 -20.04 1.99 -3.74
N ARG A 349 -19.85 3.25 -3.40
CA ARG A 349 -20.92 4.10 -2.92
C ARG A 349 -21.88 4.47 -4.05
N SER A 350 -23.15 4.32 -3.82
CA SER A 350 -24.21 4.95 -4.58
C SER A 350 -24.81 6.12 -3.78
N ARG A 351 -25.82 6.78 -4.31
CA ARG A 351 -26.39 7.97 -3.65
C ARG A 351 -26.93 7.67 -2.23
N ASN A 352 -27.55 6.54 -2.03
CA ASN A 352 -28.22 6.20 -0.78
C ASN A 352 -27.87 4.81 -0.23
N ALA A 353 -26.93 4.12 -0.85
CA ALA A 353 -26.56 2.75 -0.48
C ALA A 353 -25.12 2.45 -0.84
N VAL A 354 -24.63 1.35 -0.32
CA VAL A 354 -23.34 0.75 -0.68
C VAL A 354 -23.60 -0.52 -1.47
N ASN A 355 -23.13 -0.57 -2.70
CA ASN A 355 -23.17 -1.79 -3.49
C ASN A 355 -21.90 -2.60 -3.21
N ILE A 356 -22.05 -3.83 -2.80
CA ILE A 356 -20.95 -4.76 -2.53
C ILE A 356 -21.00 -5.89 -3.58
N TRP A 357 -19.89 -6.10 -4.27
CA TRP A 357 -19.74 -7.17 -5.24
C TRP A 357 -19.00 -8.33 -4.61
N THR A 358 -19.61 -9.49 -4.69
CA THR A 358 -18.91 -10.76 -4.53
C THR A 358 -18.52 -11.30 -5.91
N ASP A 359 -17.83 -12.42 -5.94
CA ASP A 359 -17.51 -13.15 -7.17
C ASP A 359 -18.76 -13.74 -7.87
N ASN A 360 -19.95 -13.74 -7.22
CA ASN A 360 -21.18 -14.34 -7.75
C ASN A 360 -22.38 -13.39 -7.74
N ALA A 361 -22.46 -12.42 -6.83
CA ALA A 361 -23.65 -11.60 -6.61
C ALA A 361 -23.32 -10.12 -6.32
N ILE A 362 -24.38 -9.30 -6.37
CA ILE A 362 -24.35 -7.90 -5.93
C ILE A 362 -25.29 -7.75 -4.73
N TRP A 363 -24.79 -7.17 -3.68
CA TRP A 363 -25.50 -6.87 -2.43
C TRP A 363 -25.69 -5.37 -2.26
N LEU A 364 -26.82 -4.99 -1.65
CA LEU A 364 -27.20 -3.61 -1.37
C LEU A 364 -27.35 -3.40 0.13
#